data_378440a18a7ff62ce52f328d20c7cdb1
#
_entry.id   378440a18a7ff62ce52f328d20c7cdb1
#
_cell.length_a   1.000
_cell.length_b   1.000
_cell.length_c   1.000
_cell.angle_alpha   90.00
_cell.angle_beta   90.00
_cell.angle_gamma   90.00
#
_symmetry.space_group_name_H-M   'P 1'
#
loop_
_entity.id
_entity.type
_entity.pdbx_description
1 polymer ?
#
loop_
_entity_poly.entity_id
_entity_poly.type
_entity_poly.pdbx_seq_one_letter_code
_entity_poly.pdbx_strand_id
1 'polypeptide(L)'
;MTAALANRNAWLRLDDVALLKACREERYRASGPGGQRRNKVETASRLHHRPSGLIAHAEESRSLQTNRLRALRRLRERIALELRAPFDLAAPPLPPELLAQRGANGSLAIKTSNPAYPIVVATALDALAAAHGSYAAAARALGLTTSQLLRFLRSDPSLWRAAQEMRKDASR
;
A
#
# COMPACT_ATOMS: atom_id res chain seq x y z
N MET A 1 -1.79 -17.03 -10.81
CA MET A 1 -2.09 -15.74 -10.13
C MET A 1 -2.34 -15.87 -8.62
N THR A 2 -2.86 -16.97 -8.13
CA THR A 2 -3.31 -17.17 -6.74
C THR A 2 -2.17 -17.24 -5.70
N ALA A 3 -1.04 -17.87 -6.00
CA ALA A 3 0.09 -17.99 -5.05
C ALA A 3 0.84 -16.66 -4.78
N ALA A 4 0.86 -15.76 -5.75
CA ALA A 4 1.48 -14.44 -5.59
C ALA A 4 0.71 -13.55 -4.59
N LEU A 5 -0.61 -13.64 -4.57
CA LEU A 5 -1.46 -12.83 -3.68
C LEU A 5 -1.36 -13.27 -2.22
N ALA A 6 -1.14 -14.58 -1.96
CA ALA A 6 -0.91 -15.10 -0.61
C ALA A 6 0.37 -14.54 0.05
N ASN A 7 1.34 -14.10 -0.76
CA ASN A 7 2.63 -13.58 -0.28
C ASN A 7 2.69 -12.05 -0.15
N ARG A 8 1.61 -11.30 -0.44
CA ARG A 8 1.61 -9.84 -0.42
C ARG A 8 2.13 -9.25 0.91
N ASN A 9 1.64 -9.74 2.03
CA ASN A 9 2.08 -9.23 3.34
C ASN A 9 3.56 -9.54 3.62
N ALA A 10 4.08 -10.66 3.10
CA ALA A 10 5.51 -10.95 3.18
C ALA A 10 6.33 -9.89 2.43
N TRP A 11 5.90 -9.47 1.23
CA TRP A 11 6.58 -8.40 0.49
C TRP A 11 6.53 -7.05 1.20
N LEU A 12 5.40 -6.72 1.84
CA LEU A 12 5.24 -5.47 2.60
C LEU A 12 6.13 -5.42 3.85
N ARG A 13 6.51 -6.59 4.41
CA ARG A 13 7.41 -6.72 5.56
C ARG A 13 8.90 -6.71 5.19
N LEU A 14 9.24 -6.85 3.91
CA LEU A 14 10.63 -6.78 3.48
C LEU A 14 11.22 -5.41 3.80
N ASP A 15 12.48 -5.39 4.25
CA ASP A 15 13.24 -4.15 4.30
C ASP A 15 13.50 -3.58 2.90
N ASP A 16 14.06 -2.38 2.82
CA ASP A 16 14.29 -1.70 1.54
C ASP A 16 15.27 -2.46 0.65
N VAL A 17 16.26 -3.14 1.23
CA VAL A 17 17.28 -3.90 0.49
C VAL A 17 16.66 -5.17 -0.12
N ALA A 18 15.88 -5.90 0.68
CA ALA A 18 15.23 -7.12 0.23
C ALA A 18 14.12 -6.84 -0.80
N LEU A 19 13.32 -5.78 -0.59
CA LEU A 19 12.31 -5.38 -1.56
C LEU A 19 12.94 -4.91 -2.88
N LEU A 20 14.05 -4.16 -2.81
CA LEU A 20 14.78 -3.73 -4.01
C LEU A 20 15.32 -4.94 -4.79
N LYS A 21 15.84 -5.98 -4.11
CA LYS A 21 16.28 -7.22 -4.76
C LYS A 21 15.15 -7.96 -5.49
N ALA A 22 13.91 -7.84 -5.03
CA ALA A 22 12.74 -8.39 -5.70
C ALA A 22 12.32 -7.58 -6.95
N CYS A 23 12.91 -6.40 -7.16
CA CYS A 23 12.63 -5.53 -8.31
C CYS A 23 13.70 -5.65 -9.41
N ARG A 24 13.33 -5.25 -10.63
CA ARG A 24 14.25 -4.77 -11.65
C ARG A 24 14.28 -3.25 -11.56
N GLU A 25 15.42 -2.66 -11.23
CA GLU A 25 15.60 -1.21 -11.24
C GLU A 25 16.00 -0.74 -12.62
N GLU A 26 15.33 0.29 -13.11
CA GLU A 26 15.65 1.04 -14.31
C GLU A 26 15.97 2.48 -13.91
N ARG A 27 17.14 2.96 -14.31
CA ARG A 27 17.56 4.35 -14.11
C ARG A 27 17.35 5.12 -15.39
N TYR A 28 16.89 6.34 -15.26
CA TYR A 28 16.65 7.18 -16.43
C TYR A 28 16.85 8.66 -16.10
N ARG A 29 16.93 9.46 -17.14
CA ARG A 29 17.01 10.92 -17.04
C ARG A 29 15.61 11.47 -16.91
N ALA A 30 15.35 12.22 -15.83
CA ALA A 30 14.07 12.87 -15.67
C ALA A 30 13.88 13.97 -16.73
N SER A 31 12.79 13.93 -17.47
CA SER A 31 12.35 15.02 -18.35
C SER A 31 11.66 16.12 -17.56
N GLY A 32 11.87 17.39 -17.92
CA GLY A 32 11.15 18.52 -17.34
C GLY A 32 12.03 19.72 -17.01
N PRO A 33 11.45 20.86 -16.57
CA PRO A 33 12.18 22.06 -16.24
C PRO A 33 13.15 21.79 -15.10
N GLY A 34 14.44 22.00 -15.33
CA GLY A 34 15.51 21.79 -14.34
C GLY A 34 16.87 22.03 -14.99
N GLY A 35 17.82 22.55 -14.21
CA GLY A 35 19.13 22.96 -14.71
C GLY A 35 19.90 21.86 -15.43
N GLN A 36 20.95 22.27 -16.17
CA GLN A 36 21.77 21.44 -17.06
C GLN A 36 22.23 20.09 -16.46
N ARG A 37 22.43 20.02 -15.13
CA ARG A 37 22.85 18.81 -14.40
C ARG A 37 21.72 17.75 -14.35
N ARG A 38 20.45 18.16 -14.30
CA ARG A 38 19.29 17.25 -14.28
C ARG A 38 19.17 16.48 -15.59
N ASN A 39 19.52 17.11 -16.69
CA ASN A 39 19.44 16.55 -18.04
C ASN A 39 20.64 15.67 -18.40
N LYS A 40 21.71 15.68 -17.58
CA LYS A 40 22.94 14.91 -17.86
C LYS A 40 23.12 13.68 -16.98
N VAL A 41 22.41 13.57 -15.84
CA VAL A 41 22.61 12.49 -14.85
C VAL A 41 21.32 11.69 -14.66
N GLU A 42 21.43 10.37 -14.71
CA GLU A 42 20.32 9.44 -14.47
C GLU A 42 20.05 9.30 -12.99
N THR A 43 19.28 10.23 -12.43
CA THR A 43 18.91 10.25 -11.01
C THR A 43 17.50 9.73 -10.75
N ALA A 44 16.68 9.55 -11.78
CA ALA A 44 15.37 8.96 -11.65
C ALA A 44 15.46 7.43 -11.51
N SER A 45 14.58 6.86 -10.69
CA SER A 45 14.51 5.43 -10.43
C SER A 45 13.10 4.90 -10.70
N ARG A 46 12.99 3.87 -11.53
CA ARG A 46 11.78 3.09 -11.79
C ARG A 46 12.01 1.66 -11.34
N LEU A 47 11.11 1.16 -10.50
CA LEU A 47 11.17 -0.18 -9.93
C LEU A 47 10.05 -1.03 -10.51
N HIS A 48 10.42 -2.14 -11.14
CA HIS A 48 9.49 -3.16 -11.64
C HIS A 48 9.52 -4.32 -10.65
N HIS A 49 8.50 -4.46 -9.82
CA HIS A 49 8.40 -5.55 -8.86
C HIS A 49 8.05 -6.85 -9.58
N ARG A 50 9.04 -7.74 -9.71
CA ARG A 50 8.92 -8.97 -10.51
C ARG A 50 7.75 -9.87 -10.11
N PRO A 51 7.50 -10.13 -8.78
CA PRO A 51 6.43 -11.04 -8.39
C PRO A 51 5.02 -10.53 -8.67
N SER A 52 4.79 -9.20 -8.62
CA SER A 52 3.44 -8.62 -8.80
C SER A 52 3.24 -7.94 -10.14
N GLY A 53 4.31 -7.64 -10.88
CA GLY A 53 4.26 -6.83 -12.10
C GLY A 53 4.02 -5.33 -11.86
N LEU A 54 3.88 -4.89 -10.61
CA LEU A 54 3.66 -3.48 -10.29
C LEU A 54 4.92 -2.65 -10.54
N ILE A 55 4.71 -1.42 -10.99
CA ILE A 55 5.78 -0.47 -11.30
C ILE A 55 5.60 0.77 -10.44
N ALA A 56 6.69 1.24 -9.82
CA ALA A 56 6.71 2.53 -9.13
C ALA A 56 7.96 3.31 -9.54
N HIS A 57 7.86 4.63 -9.57
CA HIS A 57 8.98 5.49 -9.94
C HIS A 57 9.04 6.75 -9.08
N ALA A 58 10.23 7.37 -9.04
CA ALA A 58 10.46 8.68 -8.46
C ALA A 58 11.62 9.39 -9.17
N GLU A 59 11.45 10.70 -9.38
CA GLU A 59 12.40 11.53 -10.15
C GLU A 59 12.55 12.95 -9.60
N GLU A 60 11.96 13.25 -8.44
CA GLU A 60 11.85 14.59 -7.90
C GLU A 60 13.16 15.10 -7.27
N SER A 61 14.06 14.17 -6.90
CA SER A 61 15.32 14.50 -6.24
C SER A 61 16.50 14.48 -7.21
N ARG A 62 17.54 15.25 -6.89
CA ARG A 62 18.85 15.18 -7.55
C ARG A 62 19.67 13.94 -7.12
N SER A 63 19.23 13.23 -6.09
CA SER A 63 19.86 12.04 -5.55
C SER A 63 19.14 10.80 -6.01
N LEU A 64 19.85 9.91 -6.73
CA LEU A 64 19.33 8.59 -7.09
C LEU A 64 18.89 7.78 -5.86
N GLN A 65 19.66 7.83 -4.78
CA GLN A 65 19.33 7.13 -3.55
C GLN A 65 18.01 7.61 -2.95
N THR A 66 17.78 8.93 -2.91
CA THR A 66 16.52 9.51 -2.45
C THR A 66 15.34 9.10 -3.33
N ASN A 67 15.52 9.13 -4.65
CA ASN A 67 14.49 8.69 -5.59
C ASN A 67 14.20 7.18 -5.46
N ARG A 68 15.23 6.36 -5.28
CA ARG A 68 15.08 4.93 -5.02
C ARG A 68 14.23 4.66 -3.78
N LEU A 69 14.51 5.31 -2.66
CA LEU A 69 13.73 5.17 -1.43
C LEU A 69 12.27 5.63 -1.60
N ARG A 70 12.05 6.73 -2.33
CA ARG A 70 10.70 7.20 -2.68
C ARG A 70 9.96 6.19 -3.57
N ALA A 71 10.64 5.64 -4.56
CA ALA A 71 10.06 4.62 -5.43
C ALA A 71 9.69 3.34 -4.66
N LEU A 72 10.53 2.88 -3.72
CA LEU A 72 10.22 1.76 -2.82
C LEU A 72 8.99 2.04 -1.95
N ARG A 73 8.89 3.24 -1.38
CA ARG A 73 7.72 3.64 -0.61
C ARG A 73 6.44 3.61 -1.46
N ARG A 74 6.48 4.22 -2.65
CA ARG A 74 5.36 4.19 -3.61
C ARG A 74 4.99 2.78 -4.04
N LEU A 75 5.99 1.91 -4.19
CA LEU A 75 5.76 0.50 -4.51
C LEU A 75 5.00 -0.21 -3.39
N ARG A 76 5.38 -0.01 -2.12
CA ARG A 76 4.62 -0.57 -0.97
C ARG A 76 3.19 -0.05 -0.93
N GLU A 77 3.00 1.24 -1.16
CA GLU A 77 1.65 1.85 -1.23
C GLU A 77 0.81 1.21 -2.34
N ARG A 78 1.38 1.04 -3.53
CA ARG A 78 0.70 0.37 -4.65
C ARG A 78 0.38 -1.10 -4.36
N ILE A 79 1.33 -1.85 -3.80
CA ILE A 79 1.11 -3.24 -3.38
C ILE A 79 -0.07 -3.33 -2.40
N ALA A 80 -0.14 -2.42 -1.43
CA ALA A 80 -1.21 -2.39 -0.44
C ALA A 80 -2.57 -1.98 -1.04
N LEU A 81 -2.58 -1.02 -1.97
CA LEU A 81 -3.81 -0.48 -2.56
C LEU A 81 -4.38 -1.38 -3.67
N GLU A 82 -3.53 -2.04 -4.47
CA GLU A 82 -3.96 -2.72 -5.69
C GLU A 82 -4.09 -4.25 -5.53
N LEU A 83 -3.32 -4.86 -4.63
CA LEU A 83 -3.34 -6.32 -4.47
C LEU A 83 -4.23 -6.76 -3.30
N ARG A 84 -5.15 -7.67 -3.57
CA ARG A 84 -6.05 -8.25 -2.55
C ARG A 84 -5.57 -9.64 -2.17
N ALA A 85 -5.64 -9.95 -0.86
CA ALA A 85 -5.45 -11.30 -0.35
C ALA A 85 -6.80 -11.86 0.13
N PRO A 86 -6.99 -13.18 0.13
CA PRO A 86 -8.16 -13.81 0.75
C PRO A 86 -8.31 -13.36 2.21
N PHE A 87 -9.53 -13.04 2.61
CA PHE A 87 -9.83 -12.58 3.95
C PHE A 87 -11.12 -13.26 4.44
N ASP A 88 -11.04 -14.00 5.53
CA ASP A 88 -12.19 -14.63 6.16
C ASP A 88 -12.85 -13.65 7.13
N LEU A 89 -14.09 -13.29 6.89
CA LEU A 89 -14.85 -12.39 7.76
C LEU A 89 -15.28 -13.06 9.07
N ALA A 90 -15.40 -14.39 9.12
CA ALA A 90 -15.77 -15.13 10.32
C ALA A 90 -14.59 -15.39 11.25
N ALA A 91 -13.40 -15.64 10.66
CA ALA A 91 -12.16 -15.86 11.38
C ALA A 91 -11.05 -14.93 10.79
N PRO A 92 -11.12 -13.62 11.02
CA PRO A 92 -10.29 -12.65 10.33
C PRO A 92 -8.81 -12.80 10.67
N PRO A 93 -7.92 -12.94 9.67
CA PRO A 93 -6.48 -13.04 9.87
C PRO A 93 -5.88 -11.66 10.19
N LEU A 94 -6.11 -11.16 11.39
CA LEU A 94 -5.65 -9.83 11.79
C LEU A 94 -4.13 -9.83 12.04
N PRO A 95 -3.33 -9.11 11.26
CA PRO A 95 -1.90 -9.07 11.44
C PRO A 95 -1.54 -8.30 12.71
N PRO A 96 -0.40 -8.67 13.37
CA PRO A 96 0.06 -7.99 14.59
C PRO A 96 0.28 -6.49 14.38
N GLU A 97 0.64 -6.07 13.18
CA GLU A 97 0.79 -4.67 12.80
C GLU A 97 -0.52 -3.87 12.96
N LEU A 98 -1.65 -4.45 12.59
CA LEU A 98 -2.96 -3.82 12.79
C LEU A 98 -3.34 -3.82 14.27
N LEU A 99 -3.14 -4.93 14.96
CA LEU A 99 -3.48 -5.05 16.38
C LEU A 99 -2.69 -4.04 17.24
N ALA A 100 -1.41 -3.84 16.93
CA ALA A 100 -0.54 -2.88 17.61
C ALA A 100 -0.95 -1.41 17.40
N GLN A 101 -1.72 -1.10 16.34
CA GLN A 101 -2.18 0.26 16.05
C GLN A 101 -3.60 0.55 16.60
N ARG A 102 -4.22 -0.39 17.27
CA ARG A 102 -5.50 -0.17 17.93
C ARG A 102 -5.30 0.57 19.25
N GLY A 103 -5.93 1.72 19.39
CA GLY A 103 -6.02 2.43 20.66
C GLY A 103 -6.92 1.71 21.65
N ALA A 104 -6.83 2.07 22.93
CA ALA A 104 -7.66 1.52 24.02
C ALA A 104 -9.17 1.67 23.75
N ASN A 105 -9.59 2.68 23.01
CA ASN A 105 -10.96 2.92 22.59
C ASN A 105 -11.34 2.21 21.27
N GLY A 106 -10.50 1.30 20.78
CA GLY A 106 -10.66 0.61 19.51
C GLY A 106 -10.39 1.48 18.28
N SER A 107 -9.95 2.74 18.42
CA SER A 107 -9.62 3.57 17.28
C SER A 107 -8.40 3.01 16.53
N LEU A 108 -8.42 3.16 15.21
CA LEU A 108 -7.27 2.85 14.36
C LEU A 108 -6.65 4.16 13.90
N ALA A 109 -5.47 4.49 14.46
CA ALA A 109 -4.75 5.72 14.14
C ALA A 109 -3.29 5.38 13.82
N ILE A 110 -2.92 5.52 12.56
CA ILE A 110 -1.58 5.23 12.07
C ILE A 110 -1.15 6.30 11.05
N LYS A 111 0.06 6.81 11.20
CA LYS A 111 0.64 7.77 10.25
C LYS A 111 1.09 7.02 8.98
N THR A 112 0.99 7.67 7.83
CA THR A 112 1.47 7.14 6.54
C THR A 112 2.98 6.87 6.52
N SER A 113 3.75 7.53 7.40
CA SER A 113 5.19 7.29 7.57
C SER A 113 5.52 6.06 8.41
N ASN A 114 4.54 5.45 9.09
CA ASN A 114 4.76 4.25 9.89
C ASN A 114 5.01 3.04 8.97
N PRO A 115 6.07 2.24 9.19
CA PRO A 115 6.35 1.05 8.38
C PRO A 115 5.20 0.03 8.32
N ALA A 116 4.35 -0.03 9.35
CA ALA A 116 3.18 -0.90 9.39
C ALA A 116 2.00 -0.39 8.54
N TYR A 117 2.02 0.87 8.10
CA TYR A 117 0.89 1.50 7.39
C TYR A 117 0.44 0.71 6.16
N PRO A 118 1.32 0.25 5.25
CA PRO A 118 0.91 -0.50 4.07
C PRO A 118 0.19 -1.82 4.41
N ILE A 119 0.60 -2.51 5.48
CA ILE A 119 -0.04 -3.76 5.92
C ILE A 119 -1.42 -3.48 6.48
N VAL A 120 -1.57 -2.43 7.28
CA VAL A 120 -2.87 -2.01 7.85
C VAL A 120 -3.84 -1.60 6.74
N VAL A 121 -3.38 -0.81 5.76
CA VAL A 121 -4.15 -0.44 4.56
C VAL A 121 -4.61 -1.68 3.81
N ALA A 122 -3.68 -2.58 3.50
CA ALA A 122 -3.95 -3.78 2.75
C ALA A 122 -4.98 -4.68 3.45
N THR A 123 -4.85 -4.86 4.76
CA THR A 123 -5.80 -5.65 5.57
C THR A 123 -7.20 -5.02 5.60
N ALA A 124 -7.28 -3.69 5.74
CA ALA A 124 -8.57 -2.99 5.72
C ALA A 124 -9.29 -3.13 4.37
N LEU A 125 -8.54 -3.05 3.26
CA LEU A 125 -9.10 -3.22 1.92
C LEU A 125 -9.45 -4.69 1.62
N ASP A 126 -8.72 -5.67 2.16
CA ASP A 126 -9.09 -7.09 2.04
C ASP A 126 -10.40 -7.39 2.76
N ALA A 127 -10.56 -6.88 3.98
CA ALA A 127 -11.81 -7.01 4.72
C ALA A 127 -12.98 -6.36 3.97
N LEU A 128 -12.76 -5.20 3.35
CA LEU A 128 -13.79 -4.52 2.56
C LEU A 128 -14.14 -5.29 1.28
N ALA A 129 -13.16 -5.85 0.60
CA ALA A 129 -13.36 -6.68 -0.58
C ALA A 129 -14.15 -7.96 -0.23
N ALA A 130 -13.75 -8.67 0.84
CA ALA A 130 -14.45 -9.85 1.34
C ALA A 130 -15.89 -9.54 1.79
N ALA A 131 -16.11 -8.33 2.32
CA ALA A 131 -17.42 -7.83 2.72
C ALA A 131 -18.26 -7.26 1.56
N HIS A 132 -17.84 -7.45 0.30
CA HIS A 132 -18.52 -6.91 -0.89
C HIS A 132 -18.87 -5.42 -0.74
N GLY A 133 -17.90 -4.62 -0.30
CA GLY A 133 -18.05 -3.17 -0.13
C GLY A 133 -18.86 -2.71 1.11
N SER A 134 -19.31 -3.64 1.95
CA SER A 134 -20.04 -3.33 3.20
C SER A 134 -19.07 -2.81 4.27
N TYR A 135 -19.08 -1.50 4.54
CA TYR A 135 -18.27 -0.92 5.60
C TYR A 135 -18.63 -1.48 6.99
N ALA A 136 -19.89 -1.80 7.23
CA ALA A 136 -20.33 -2.36 8.51
C ALA A 136 -19.77 -3.77 8.75
N ALA A 137 -19.83 -4.64 7.74
CA ALA A 137 -19.31 -6.01 7.82
C ALA A 137 -17.77 -6.00 7.92
N ALA A 138 -17.09 -5.19 7.10
CA ALA A 138 -15.65 -5.05 7.16
C ALA A 138 -15.17 -4.49 8.52
N ALA A 139 -15.84 -3.46 9.04
CA ALA A 139 -15.52 -2.89 10.35
C ALA A 139 -15.63 -3.94 11.46
N ARG A 140 -16.73 -4.72 11.46
CA ARG A 140 -16.95 -5.78 12.45
C ARG A 140 -15.83 -6.81 12.42
N ALA A 141 -15.46 -7.30 11.23
CA ALA A 141 -14.37 -8.25 11.08
C ALA A 141 -13.01 -7.70 11.54
N LEU A 142 -12.78 -6.41 11.34
CA LEU A 142 -11.59 -5.73 11.85
C LEU A 142 -11.67 -5.39 13.35
N GLY A 143 -12.80 -5.64 14.02
CA GLY A 143 -13.06 -5.26 15.41
C GLY A 143 -13.08 -3.76 15.62
N LEU A 144 -13.63 -3.03 14.66
CA LEU A 144 -13.80 -1.58 14.64
C LEU A 144 -15.30 -1.24 14.57
N THR A 145 -15.66 -0.03 14.97
CA THR A 145 -16.95 0.54 14.58
C THR A 145 -16.89 1.02 13.12
N THR A 146 -18.04 1.10 12.47
CA THR A 146 -18.13 1.64 11.09
C THR A 146 -17.54 3.06 11.00
N SER A 147 -17.80 3.89 12.01
CA SER A 147 -17.26 5.27 12.06
C SER A 147 -15.73 5.30 12.18
N GLN A 148 -15.14 4.38 12.95
CA GLN A 148 -13.68 4.25 13.08
C GLN A 148 -13.05 3.80 11.76
N LEU A 149 -13.62 2.78 11.09
CA LEU A 149 -13.15 2.36 9.78
C LEU A 149 -13.24 3.50 8.75
N LEU A 150 -14.38 4.18 8.66
CA LEU A 150 -14.55 5.31 7.73
C LEU A 150 -13.58 6.45 8.01
N ARG A 151 -13.29 6.76 9.28
CA ARG A 151 -12.28 7.76 9.65
C ARG A 151 -10.90 7.34 9.16
N PHE A 152 -10.53 6.08 9.34
CA PHE A 152 -9.26 5.54 8.84
C PHE A 152 -9.20 5.60 7.31
N LEU A 153 -10.20 5.11 6.60
CA LEU A 153 -10.23 5.12 5.13
C LEU A 153 -10.14 6.54 4.55
N ARG A 154 -10.74 7.53 5.22
CA ARG A 154 -10.71 8.95 4.80
C ARG A 154 -9.43 9.68 5.19
N SER A 155 -8.56 9.09 5.99
CA SER A 155 -7.30 9.73 6.40
C SER A 155 -6.29 9.86 5.26
N ASP A 156 -6.47 9.10 4.18
CA ASP A 156 -5.64 9.13 2.98
C ASP A 156 -6.53 9.15 1.71
N PRO A 157 -6.37 10.13 0.82
CA PRO A 157 -7.19 10.24 -0.40
C PRO A 157 -7.10 9.03 -1.33
N SER A 158 -5.92 8.39 -1.43
CA SER A 158 -5.72 7.21 -2.28
C SER A 158 -6.42 5.98 -1.71
N LEU A 159 -6.33 5.81 -0.38
CA LEU A 159 -7.04 4.77 0.35
C LEU A 159 -8.56 4.95 0.24
N TRP A 160 -9.05 6.19 0.41
CA TRP A 160 -10.47 6.49 0.29
C TRP A 160 -11.01 6.19 -1.12
N ARG A 161 -10.25 6.57 -2.16
CA ARG A 161 -10.61 6.27 -3.57
C ARG A 161 -10.71 4.77 -3.80
N ALA A 162 -9.70 3.99 -3.38
CA ALA A 162 -9.71 2.54 -3.51
C ALA A 162 -10.93 1.90 -2.82
N ALA A 163 -11.27 2.36 -1.61
CA ALA A 163 -12.43 1.87 -0.88
C ALA A 163 -13.78 2.20 -1.58
N GLN A 164 -13.88 3.40 -2.18
CA GLN A 164 -15.07 3.79 -2.93
C GLN A 164 -15.24 2.99 -4.23
N GLU A 165 -14.15 2.70 -4.94
CA GLU A 165 -14.16 1.88 -6.17
C GLU A 165 -14.67 0.46 -5.85
N MET A 166 -14.15 -0.19 -4.80
CA MET A 166 -14.62 -1.51 -4.36
C MET A 166 -16.12 -1.54 -4.04
N ARG A 167 -16.64 -0.47 -3.43
CA ARG A 167 -18.06 -0.38 -3.15
C ARG A 167 -18.92 -0.23 -4.40
N LYS A 168 -18.46 0.53 -5.39
CA LYS A 168 -19.16 0.69 -6.67
C LYS A 168 -19.22 -0.64 -7.44
N ASP A 169 -18.12 -1.38 -7.46
CA ASP A 169 -18.04 -2.67 -8.16
C ASP A 169 -18.96 -3.73 -7.52
N ALA A 170 -19.10 -3.69 -6.20
CA ALA A 170 -20.00 -4.58 -5.47
C ALA A 170 -21.50 -4.25 -5.66
N SER A 171 -21.80 -3.05 -6.19
CA SER A 171 -23.18 -2.59 -6.45
C SER A 171 -23.62 -2.82 -7.90
N ARG A 172 -22.76 -3.38 -8.75
CA ARG A 172 -23.03 -3.77 -10.14
C ARG A 172 -23.31 -5.25 -10.26
#